data_fd9f6a53ad36ab9c4bf4b77e6bd755ad
#
_entry.id   fd9f6a53ad36ab9c4bf4b77e6bd755ad
#
_cell.length_a   1.000
_cell.length_b   1.000
_cell.length_c   1.000
_cell.angle_alpha   90.00
_cell.angle_beta   90.00
_cell.angle_gamma   90.00
#
_symmetry.space_group_name_H-M   'P 1'
#
loop_
_entity.id
_entity.type
_entity.pdbx_description
1 polymer ?
#
loop_
_entity_poly.entity_id
_entity_poly.type
_entity_poly.pdbx_seq_one_letter_code
_entity_poly.pdbx_strand_id
1 'polypeptide(L)'
;TGAANLNADVDASLKAWNLKKLTVVGGVNSVSKAVEDAAKAESKVRISGDNKYATSVAIAKHAYANPKSVMVANGVKTADALAAGAVTAKTMSPVVLVNGKTVAPELKTYLAGTEKISVVGGVDSIPDALMNLLGK
;
A
#
# COMPACT_ATOMS: atom_id res chain seq x y z
N THR A 1 -3.30 -1.07 16.67
CA THR A 1 -4.66 -0.76 17.07
C THR A 1 -5.62 -1.75 16.41
N GLY A 2 -6.73 -2.11 17.05
CA GLY A 2 -7.76 -2.96 16.45
C GLY A 2 -8.70 -2.18 15.53
N ALA A 3 -9.56 -2.91 14.79
CA ALA A 3 -10.51 -2.27 13.88
C ALA A 3 -11.52 -1.37 14.60
N ALA A 4 -11.93 -1.73 15.81
CA ALA A 4 -13.01 -1.06 16.56
C ALA A 4 -12.51 -0.02 17.58
N ASN A 5 -11.34 -0.23 18.20
CA ASN A 5 -10.87 0.62 19.29
C ASN A 5 -9.42 1.04 19.10
N LEU A 6 -9.13 2.30 19.41
CA LEU A 6 -7.77 2.79 19.52
C LEU A 6 -7.12 2.16 20.76
N ASN A 7 -5.99 1.47 20.58
CA ASN A 7 -5.22 0.90 21.67
C ASN A 7 -4.66 2.03 22.57
N ALA A 8 -4.68 1.82 23.90
CA ALA A 8 -4.28 2.84 24.87
C ALA A 8 -2.82 3.29 24.69
N ASP A 9 -1.89 2.37 24.39
CA ASP A 9 -0.47 2.71 24.19
C ASP A 9 -0.27 3.51 22.90
N VAL A 10 -1.05 3.18 21.84
CA VAL A 10 -1.05 3.94 20.57
C VAL A 10 -1.62 5.34 20.82
N ASP A 11 -2.73 5.47 21.55
CA ASP A 11 -3.31 6.78 21.89
C ASP A 11 -2.34 7.64 22.71
N ALA A 12 -1.69 7.06 23.71
CA ALA A 12 -0.67 7.75 24.50
C ALA A 12 0.50 8.24 23.63
N SER A 13 0.98 7.38 22.71
CA SER A 13 2.06 7.73 21.78
C SER A 13 1.65 8.86 20.82
N LEU A 14 0.46 8.79 20.24
CA LEU A 14 -0.05 9.83 19.33
C LEU A 14 -0.19 11.18 20.02
N LYS A 15 -0.65 11.19 21.29
CA LYS A 15 -0.74 12.39 22.11
C LYS A 15 0.64 12.98 22.43
N ALA A 16 1.61 12.11 22.80
CA ALA A 16 2.98 12.55 23.13
C ALA A 16 3.71 13.14 21.92
N TRP A 17 3.47 12.64 20.71
CA TRP A 17 4.12 13.09 19.48
C TRP A 17 3.59 14.42 18.95
N ASN A 18 2.44 14.89 19.40
CA ASN A 18 1.82 16.15 18.96
C ASN A 18 1.80 16.30 17.42
N LEU A 19 1.20 15.34 16.75
CA LEU A 19 1.29 15.17 15.30
C LEU A 19 0.55 16.28 14.54
N LYS A 20 1.22 16.92 13.60
CA LYS A 20 0.61 17.83 12.65
C LYS A 20 -0.23 17.11 11.61
N LYS A 21 0.21 15.92 11.19
CA LYS A 21 -0.49 15.12 10.18
C LYS A 21 -0.46 13.64 10.55
N LEU A 22 -1.63 12.99 10.46
CA LEU A 22 -1.79 11.55 10.62
C LEU A 22 -2.35 10.95 9.33
N THR A 23 -1.67 9.94 8.79
CA THR A 23 -2.18 9.16 7.68
C THR A 23 -2.73 7.83 8.19
N VAL A 24 -4.02 7.61 8.00
CA VAL A 24 -4.70 6.34 8.31
C VAL A 24 -4.71 5.48 7.06
N VAL A 25 -4.14 4.28 7.14
CA VAL A 25 -4.06 3.34 6.02
C VAL A 25 -5.06 2.20 6.22
N GLY A 26 -5.94 2.03 5.25
CA GLY A 26 -6.99 1.01 5.25
C GLY A 26 -8.40 1.57 5.33
N GLY A 27 -9.35 0.77 4.83
CA GLY A 27 -10.78 1.10 4.86
C GLY A 27 -11.37 1.06 6.27
N VAL A 28 -12.61 1.50 6.41
CA VAL A 28 -13.33 1.58 7.69
C VAL A 28 -13.51 0.23 8.39
N ASN A 29 -13.47 -0.87 7.63
CA ASN A 29 -13.50 -2.22 8.17
C ASN A 29 -12.15 -2.65 8.81
N SER A 30 -11.04 -2.01 8.43
CA SER A 30 -9.71 -2.27 8.99
C SER A 30 -9.36 -1.31 10.12
N VAL A 31 -9.68 -0.04 9.95
CA VAL A 31 -9.54 1.02 10.95
C VAL A 31 -10.83 1.82 10.96
N SER A 32 -11.69 1.60 11.95
CA SER A 32 -13.00 2.24 11.99
C SER A 32 -12.91 3.77 12.04
N LYS A 33 -14.02 4.43 11.69
CA LYS A 33 -14.12 5.89 11.80
C LYS A 33 -13.93 6.34 13.26
N ALA A 34 -14.43 5.56 14.23
CA ALA A 34 -14.25 5.85 15.64
C ALA A 34 -12.77 5.87 16.07
N VAL A 35 -11.97 4.92 15.57
CA VAL A 35 -10.51 4.89 15.81
C VAL A 35 -9.82 6.09 15.16
N GLU A 36 -10.17 6.43 13.92
CA GLU A 36 -9.64 7.61 13.24
C GLU A 36 -9.99 8.90 13.97
N ASP A 37 -11.23 9.03 14.45
CA ASP A 37 -11.68 10.22 15.15
C ASP A 37 -11.01 10.37 16.53
N ALA A 38 -10.83 9.26 17.26
CA ALA A 38 -10.14 9.24 18.54
C ALA A 38 -8.65 9.59 18.45
N ALA A 39 -7.98 9.23 17.34
CA ALA A 39 -6.55 9.49 17.16
C ALA A 39 -6.25 11.00 17.12
N LYS A 40 -5.30 11.48 17.91
CA LYS A 40 -4.94 12.90 17.99
C LYS A 40 -3.97 13.32 16.88
N ALA A 41 -4.36 14.31 16.07
CA ALA A 41 -3.51 15.02 15.11
C ALA A 41 -4.22 16.31 14.66
N GLU A 42 -3.48 17.31 14.20
CA GLU A 42 -4.04 18.56 13.65
C GLU A 42 -4.82 18.30 12.35
N SER A 43 -4.29 17.42 11.50
CA SER A 43 -4.94 16.99 10.27
C SER A 43 -4.87 15.49 10.09
N LYS A 44 -5.87 14.90 9.42
CA LYS A 44 -5.95 13.46 9.17
C LYS A 44 -6.27 13.19 7.71
N VAL A 45 -5.62 12.20 7.13
CA VAL A 45 -5.88 11.73 5.77
C VAL A 45 -6.04 10.22 5.82
N ARG A 46 -7.09 9.70 5.19
CA ARG A 46 -7.27 8.25 4.99
C ARG A 46 -6.85 7.87 3.58
N ILE A 47 -6.07 6.79 3.50
CA ILE A 47 -5.69 6.14 2.24
C ILE A 47 -6.26 4.74 2.25
N SER A 48 -7.18 4.43 1.34
CA SER A 48 -7.79 3.12 1.23
C SER A 48 -8.29 2.86 -0.19
N GLY A 49 -8.58 1.60 -0.46
CA GLY A 49 -9.29 1.11 -1.63
C GLY A 49 -10.21 -0.04 -1.18
N ASP A 50 -10.99 -0.59 -2.11
CA ASP A 50 -12.00 -1.63 -1.84
C ASP A 50 -11.41 -2.91 -1.25
N ASN A 51 -10.12 -3.15 -1.49
CA ASN A 51 -9.37 -4.29 -0.99
C ASN A 51 -7.88 -3.91 -0.81
N LYS A 52 -7.07 -4.88 -0.31
CA LYS A 52 -5.63 -4.66 -0.08
C LYS A 52 -4.86 -4.30 -1.36
N TYR A 53 -5.28 -4.78 -2.52
CA TYR A 53 -4.63 -4.49 -3.80
C TYR A 53 -4.89 -3.04 -4.21
N ALA A 54 -6.14 -2.60 -4.20
CA ALA A 54 -6.52 -1.21 -4.46
C ALA A 54 -5.92 -0.26 -3.41
N THR A 55 -5.87 -0.67 -2.13
CA THR A 55 -5.22 0.12 -1.08
C THR A 55 -3.73 0.28 -1.35
N SER A 56 -3.01 -0.75 -1.82
CA SER A 56 -1.58 -0.64 -2.15
C SER A 56 -1.33 0.35 -3.29
N VAL A 57 -2.20 0.37 -4.30
CA VAL A 57 -2.13 1.36 -5.40
C VAL A 57 -2.43 2.77 -4.89
N ALA A 58 -3.41 2.93 -3.99
CA ALA A 58 -3.73 4.23 -3.40
C ALA A 58 -2.55 4.78 -2.57
N ILE A 59 -1.87 3.94 -1.79
CA ILE A 59 -0.64 4.30 -1.06
C ILE A 59 0.45 4.72 -2.04
N ALA A 60 0.68 3.92 -3.09
CA ALA A 60 1.69 4.20 -4.10
C ALA A 60 1.43 5.54 -4.80
N LYS A 61 0.19 5.82 -5.21
CA LYS A 61 -0.22 7.10 -5.81
C LYS A 61 -0.04 8.29 -4.86
N HIS A 62 -0.31 8.10 -3.58
CA HIS A 62 -0.14 9.15 -2.58
C HIS A 62 1.32 9.55 -2.38
N ALA A 63 2.22 8.56 -2.38
CA ALA A 63 3.65 8.78 -2.16
C ALA A 63 4.40 9.13 -3.47
N TYR A 64 3.99 8.55 -4.59
CA TYR A 64 4.65 8.66 -5.90
C TYR A 64 3.59 8.80 -7.00
N ALA A 65 3.23 10.03 -7.33
CA ALA A 65 2.17 10.28 -8.34
C ALA A 65 2.53 9.75 -9.74
N ASN A 66 3.80 9.88 -10.14
CA ASN A 66 4.31 9.45 -11.46
C ASN A 66 5.65 8.70 -11.27
N PRO A 67 5.63 7.43 -10.84
CA PRO A 67 6.87 6.71 -10.56
C PRO A 67 7.54 6.26 -11.86
N LYS A 68 8.86 6.42 -11.94
CA LYS A 68 9.64 5.84 -13.05
C LYS A 68 9.83 4.34 -12.91
N SER A 69 9.81 3.84 -11.69
CA SER A 69 9.97 2.44 -11.35
C SER A 69 8.94 2.01 -10.33
N VAL A 70 8.37 0.82 -10.50
CA VAL A 70 7.40 0.22 -9.57
C VAL A 70 7.80 -1.23 -9.30
N MET A 71 7.67 -1.66 -8.04
CA MET A 71 7.80 -3.06 -7.67
C MET A 71 6.43 -3.69 -7.51
N VAL A 72 6.24 -4.86 -8.12
CA VAL A 72 5.01 -5.65 -8.04
C VAL A 72 5.29 -6.90 -7.21
N ALA A 73 4.48 -7.14 -6.20
CA ALA A 73 4.60 -8.31 -5.33
C ALA A 73 3.25 -9.00 -5.12
N ASN A 74 3.28 -10.29 -4.75
CA ASN A 74 2.06 -11.03 -4.46
C ASN A 74 1.52 -10.65 -3.07
N GLY A 75 0.29 -10.16 -3.01
CA GLY A 75 -0.37 -9.79 -1.77
C GLY A 75 -1.02 -10.96 -1.01
N VAL A 76 -0.97 -12.19 -1.54
CA VAL A 76 -1.36 -13.41 -0.82
C VAL A 76 -0.16 -13.96 -0.06
N LYS A 77 1.01 -14.00 -0.71
CA LYS A 77 2.31 -14.39 -0.12
C LYS A 77 3.06 -13.13 0.30
N THR A 78 2.80 -12.63 1.50
CA THR A 78 3.24 -11.28 1.94
C THR A 78 4.73 -11.17 2.24
N ALA A 79 5.45 -12.28 2.40
CA ALA A 79 6.89 -12.27 2.69
C ALA A 79 7.69 -11.55 1.60
N ASP A 80 7.37 -11.81 0.32
CA ASP A 80 8.03 -11.16 -0.82
C ASP A 80 7.78 -9.65 -0.84
N ALA A 81 6.55 -9.23 -0.52
CA ALA A 81 6.17 -7.82 -0.44
C ALA A 81 6.91 -7.08 0.69
N LEU A 82 7.10 -7.73 1.84
CA LEU A 82 7.85 -7.18 2.96
C LEU A 82 9.34 -7.03 2.60
N ALA A 83 9.92 -8.06 1.98
CA ALA A 83 11.32 -8.01 1.52
C ALA A 83 11.54 -6.89 0.46
N ALA A 84 10.58 -6.70 -0.45
CA ALA A 84 10.60 -5.62 -1.42
C ALA A 84 10.69 -4.23 -0.77
N GLY A 85 10.07 -4.04 0.40
CA GLY A 85 10.12 -2.77 1.14
C GLY A 85 11.52 -2.27 1.44
N ALA A 86 12.47 -3.16 1.76
CA ALA A 86 13.85 -2.79 2.01
C ALA A 86 14.57 -2.27 0.74
N VAL A 87 14.23 -2.82 -0.41
CA VAL A 87 14.82 -2.40 -1.70
C VAL A 87 14.23 -1.07 -2.15
N THR A 88 12.94 -0.84 -1.90
CA THR A 88 12.24 0.38 -2.33
C THR A 88 12.77 1.63 -1.65
N ALA A 89 13.20 1.55 -0.42
CA ALA A 89 13.84 2.65 0.29
C ALA A 89 15.09 3.17 -0.45
N LYS A 90 15.83 2.26 -1.11
CA LYS A 90 17.04 2.61 -1.90
C LYS A 90 16.70 3.05 -3.32
N THR A 91 15.66 2.50 -3.93
CA THR A 91 15.33 2.74 -5.34
C THR A 91 14.24 3.80 -5.55
N MET A 92 13.66 4.34 -4.48
CA MET A 92 12.55 5.31 -4.52
C MET A 92 11.37 4.79 -5.37
N SER A 93 11.11 3.49 -5.27
CA SER A 93 10.08 2.80 -6.05
C SER A 93 8.95 2.32 -5.13
N PRO A 94 7.67 2.60 -5.40
CA PRO A 94 6.59 2.04 -4.60
C PRO A 94 6.45 0.53 -4.81
N VAL A 95 5.94 -0.17 -3.79
CA VAL A 95 5.46 -1.57 -3.91
C VAL A 95 3.96 -1.56 -4.12
N VAL A 96 3.49 -2.26 -5.13
CA VAL A 96 2.08 -2.53 -5.37
C VAL A 96 1.78 -4.02 -5.30
N LEU A 97 0.60 -4.36 -4.82
CA LEU A 97 0.21 -5.74 -4.63
C LEU A 97 -0.68 -6.25 -5.75
N VAL A 98 -0.48 -7.51 -6.14
CA VAL A 98 -1.36 -8.26 -7.05
C VAL A 98 -1.81 -9.57 -6.40
N ASN A 99 -2.89 -10.16 -6.90
CA ASN A 99 -3.43 -11.42 -6.38
C ASN A 99 -2.82 -12.68 -7.04
N GLY A 100 -1.84 -12.50 -7.92
CA GLY A 100 -1.23 -13.59 -8.69
C GLY A 100 -2.05 -14.07 -9.92
N LYS A 101 -3.24 -13.52 -10.15
CA LYS A 101 -4.16 -13.97 -11.24
C LYS A 101 -4.59 -12.83 -12.15
N THR A 102 -4.90 -11.68 -11.59
CA THR A 102 -5.47 -10.53 -12.31
C THR A 102 -4.76 -9.25 -11.95
N VAL A 103 -4.80 -8.29 -12.88
CA VAL A 103 -4.31 -6.92 -12.67
C VAL A 103 -5.49 -5.98 -12.62
N ALA A 104 -5.66 -5.29 -11.52
CA ALA A 104 -6.75 -4.34 -11.33
C ALA A 104 -6.63 -3.15 -12.30
N PRO A 105 -7.74 -2.59 -12.82
CA PRO A 105 -7.71 -1.47 -13.76
C PRO A 105 -6.94 -0.25 -13.24
N GLU A 106 -7.10 0.09 -11.98
CA GLU A 106 -6.39 1.19 -11.32
C GLU A 106 -4.88 0.98 -11.27
N LEU A 107 -4.41 -0.28 -11.18
CA LEU A 107 -3.00 -0.61 -11.27
C LEU A 107 -2.48 -0.42 -12.69
N LYS A 108 -3.20 -0.89 -13.71
CA LYS A 108 -2.83 -0.66 -15.11
C LYS A 108 -2.68 0.82 -15.43
N THR A 109 -3.65 1.64 -15.00
CA THR A 109 -3.59 3.09 -15.16
C THR A 109 -2.37 3.69 -14.45
N TYR A 110 -2.05 3.22 -13.25
CA TYR A 110 -0.91 3.70 -12.49
C TYR A 110 0.44 3.35 -13.13
N LEU A 111 0.52 2.18 -13.77
CA LEU A 111 1.73 1.70 -14.45
C LEU A 111 1.94 2.32 -15.84
N ALA A 112 0.96 2.99 -16.43
CA ALA A 112 1.00 3.45 -17.82
C ALA A 112 2.21 4.35 -18.15
N GLY A 113 2.64 5.19 -17.19
CA GLY A 113 3.82 6.07 -17.34
C GLY A 113 5.13 5.52 -16.75
N THR A 114 5.13 4.27 -16.27
CA THR A 114 6.28 3.67 -15.60
C THR A 114 7.29 3.13 -16.61
N GLU A 115 8.56 3.49 -16.46
CA GLU A 115 9.65 3.03 -17.34
C GLU A 115 10.10 1.62 -16.99
N LYS A 116 10.04 1.25 -15.69
CA LYS A 116 10.53 -0.04 -15.18
C LYS A 116 9.54 -0.66 -14.21
N ILE A 117 9.18 -1.93 -14.46
CA ILE A 117 8.45 -2.77 -13.53
C ILE A 117 9.38 -3.89 -13.06
N SER A 118 9.56 -4.01 -11.76
CA SER A 118 10.32 -5.10 -11.13
C SER A 118 9.34 -6.00 -10.39
N VAL A 119 9.43 -7.30 -10.61
CA VAL A 119 8.59 -8.29 -9.93
C VAL A 119 9.39 -8.94 -8.80
N VAL A 120 8.75 -9.08 -7.65
CA VAL A 120 9.34 -9.72 -6.46
C VAL A 120 8.53 -10.96 -6.12
N GLY A 121 9.17 -12.11 -6.26
CA GLY A 121 8.58 -13.44 -6.08
C GLY A 121 8.85 -14.35 -7.28
N GLY A 122 8.78 -15.65 -7.06
CA GLY A 122 8.91 -16.64 -8.13
C GLY A 122 7.65 -16.80 -8.96
N VAL A 123 7.73 -17.62 -10.01
CA VAL A 123 6.63 -17.93 -10.97
C VAL A 123 5.38 -18.50 -10.28
N ASP A 124 5.55 -19.20 -9.16
CA ASP A 124 4.42 -19.70 -8.36
C ASP A 124 3.67 -18.59 -7.60
N SER A 125 4.30 -17.43 -7.45
CA SER A 125 3.70 -16.26 -6.80
C SER A 125 3.16 -15.28 -7.81
N ILE A 126 3.90 -15.03 -8.87
CA ILE A 126 3.56 -14.13 -9.97
C ILE A 126 3.88 -14.84 -11.28
N PRO A 127 2.87 -15.55 -11.88
CA PRO A 127 3.06 -16.28 -13.13
C PRO A 127 3.40 -15.36 -14.31
N ASP A 128 4.10 -15.88 -15.31
CA ASP A 128 4.45 -15.15 -16.54
C ASP A 128 3.23 -14.58 -17.26
N ALA A 129 2.10 -15.31 -17.21
CA ALA A 129 0.83 -14.82 -17.76
C ALA A 129 0.39 -13.48 -17.12
N LEU A 130 0.67 -13.28 -15.81
CA LEU A 130 0.37 -12.01 -15.14
C LEU A 130 1.33 -10.91 -15.58
N MET A 131 2.59 -11.25 -15.85
CA MET A 131 3.59 -10.31 -16.38
C MET A 131 3.12 -9.70 -17.70
N ASN A 132 2.59 -10.51 -18.61
CA ASN A 132 2.04 -10.03 -19.87
C ASN A 132 0.87 -9.05 -19.66
N LEU A 133 0.06 -9.24 -18.61
CA LEU A 133 -1.04 -8.32 -18.26
C LEU A 133 -0.57 -6.98 -17.69
N LEU A 134 0.66 -6.90 -17.17
CA LEU A 134 1.26 -5.66 -16.69
C LEU A 134 1.78 -4.77 -17.82
N GLY A 135 1.79 -5.27 -19.06
CA GLY A 135 2.08 -4.49 -20.26
C GLY A 135 3.56 -4.29 -20.56
N LYS A 136 4.41 -5.20 -20.03
CA LYS A 136 5.86 -5.16 -20.30
C LYS A 136 6.46 -6.56 -20.35
#